data_e34cdcbe111ef4a99f9745c364924e6c
#
_entry.id   e34cdcbe111ef4a99f9745c364924e6c
#
_cell.length_a   1.000
_cell.length_b   1.000
_cell.length_c   1.000
_cell.angle_alpha   90.00
_cell.angle_beta   90.00
_cell.angle_gamma   90.00
#
_symmetry.space_group_name_H-M   'P 1'
#
loop_
_entity.id
_entity.type
_entity.pdbx_description
1 polymer ?
#
loop_
_entity_poly.entity_id
_entity_poly.type
_entity_poly.pdbx_seq_one_letter_code
_entity_poly.pdbx_strand_id
1 'polypeptide(L)'
;MYKRNDQFEKFENKVWLSSPTMYPDSMRYVMEAYETNWMSTVGANINEVEKIAAATSETKYAVGLSCGTAALHLCMKLAGERLYGKPPVGIGALQNKRVFCTDMTFNATLNPVVYEGGIPVFIDTEYDSWGMDPVALEKAFEMYPDVKLVVYAELYGFPGNVKQIKEICEKHGALLVEDAAEAMGATWEGKQCGSYGDYAAVSYNGNKIITGSAGGCLLTNSSEDANQARKWSTQARENAAWYQNEEVGYNYRMSNVIAGVIRDQYDHLKDHIAQKKAIYERYKEGLKELPVMMNPFDEKKAEPNYWLSSLLIDENAMCKQVRSETEALYIAEEGKSCPTEILEAISSINAEGRPIWKPMHMQPMYRMHEFVTVSGSGRAKTNAYIAGEVKDVGADVFQRGVCLPSDNKMTVEQQDRIIEVIRGCFE
;
A
#
# COMPACT_ATOMS: atom_id res chain seq x y z
N MET A 1 -10.46 20.76 24.51
CA MET A 1 -11.05 19.44 24.86
C MET A 1 -12.46 19.45 24.30
N TYR A 2 -12.70 18.59 23.36
CA TYR A 2 -13.95 18.55 22.59
C TYR A 2 -15.11 18.12 23.49
N LYS A 3 -16.13 18.97 23.68
CA LYS A 3 -17.21 18.76 24.66
C LYS A 3 -18.41 17.97 24.10
N ARG A 4 -18.46 17.69 22.78
CA ARG A 4 -19.65 17.12 22.12
C ARG A 4 -19.71 15.60 22.17
N ASN A 5 -18.61 14.91 22.40
CA ASN A 5 -18.56 13.45 22.43
C ASN A 5 -18.99 12.81 23.76
N ASP A 6 -19.21 13.60 24.81
CA ASP A 6 -19.70 13.10 26.11
C ASP A 6 -21.13 12.52 26.03
N GLN A 7 -21.84 12.76 24.93
CA GLN A 7 -23.18 12.24 24.67
C GLN A 7 -23.22 10.84 24.01
N PHE A 8 -22.10 10.38 23.43
CA PHE A 8 -22.05 9.10 22.76
C PHE A 8 -21.47 8.01 23.69
N GLU A 9 -22.19 6.92 23.83
CA GLU A 9 -21.66 5.74 24.52
C GLU A 9 -20.53 5.12 23.74
N LYS A 10 -19.50 4.68 24.46
CA LYS A 10 -18.39 3.91 23.87
C LYS A 10 -18.87 2.56 23.38
N PHE A 11 -18.35 2.12 22.23
CA PHE A 11 -18.53 0.75 21.79
C PHE A 11 -17.90 -0.21 22.81
N GLU A 12 -18.59 -1.27 23.16
CA GLU A 12 -18.08 -2.32 24.05
C GLU A 12 -16.80 -2.94 23.47
N ASN A 13 -16.86 -3.31 22.19
CA ASN A 13 -15.72 -3.82 21.44
C ASN A 13 -15.15 -2.75 20.53
N LYS A 14 -13.82 -2.73 20.40
CA LYS A 14 -13.13 -1.79 19.53
C LYS A 14 -13.56 -1.97 18.06
N VAL A 15 -13.95 -0.89 17.41
CA VAL A 15 -14.16 -0.84 15.96
C VAL A 15 -12.81 -0.51 15.31
N TRP A 16 -12.26 -1.48 14.61
CA TRP A 16 -10.92 -1.37 14.02
C TRP A 16 -10.91 -0.61 12.69
N LEU A 17 -9.74 -0.08 12.34
CA LEU A 17 -9.52 0.48 11.01
C LEU A 17 -9.67 -0.61 9.93
N SER A 18 -9.01 -1.72 10.11
CA SER A 18 -9.14 -2.95 9.31
C SER A 18 -8.49 -4.09 10.08
N SER A 19 -9.23 -5.15 10.35
CA SER A 19 -8.74 -6.30 11.11
C SER A 19 -9.02 -7.61 10.36
N PRO A 20 -8.33 -8.70 10.69
CA PRO A 20 -8.57 -10.00 10.05
C PRO A 20 -10.04 -10.42 10.17
N THR A 21 -10.61 -10.91 9.07
CA THR A 21 -11.93 -11.54 9.06
C THR A 21 -11.73 -13.03 8.74
N MET A 22 -11.97 -13.88 9.74
CA MET A 22 -11.79 -15.33 9.63
C MET A 22 -13.15 -16.02 9.56
N TYR A 23 -13.19 -17.18 8.91
CA TYR A 23 -14.39 -17.98 8.71
C TYR A 23 -14.26 -19.33 9.43
N PRO A 24 -15.36 -19.97 9.85
CA PRO A 24 -15.32 -21.23 10.59
C PRO A 24 -14.54 -22.33 9.87
N ASP A 25 -14.66 -22.41 8.55
CA ASP A 25 -14.01 -23.44 7.72
C ASP A 25 -12.58 -23.12 7.31
N SER A 26 -12.07 -21.93 7.70
CA SER A 26 -10.71 -21.48 7.36
C SER A 26 -9.59 -22.36 7.90
N MET A 27 -9.89 -23.22 8.88
CA MET A 27 -8.91 -24.13 9.47
C MET A 27 -8.67 -25.41 8.65
N ARG A 28 -9.52 -25.74 7.68
CA ARG A 28 -9.44 -27.02 6.93
C ARG A 28 -8.06 -27.28 6.31
N TYR A 29 -7.49 -26.30 5.62
CA TYR A 29 -6.20 -26.43 4.97
C TYR A 29 -5.01 -26.35 5.93
N VAL A 30 -5.18 -25.67 7.07
CA VAL A 30 -4.19 -25.64 8.16
C VAL A 30 -4.14 -27.03 8.82
N MET A 31 -5.31 -27.63 9.08
CA MET A 31 -5.40 -28.99 9.65
C MET A 31 -4.86 -30.03 8.69
N GLU A 32 -5.13 -29.93 7.38
CA GLU A 32 -4.53 -30.80 6.36
C GLU A 32 -3.00 -30.74 6.39
N ALA A 33 -2.42 -29.54 6.47
CA ALA A 33 -0.97 -29.38 6.58
C ALA A 33 -0.40 -30.00 7.86
N TYR A 34 -1.13 -29.89 8.99
CA TYR A 34 -0.75 -30.47 10.28
C TYR A 34 -0.81 -32.00 10.24
N GLU A 35 -1.92 -32.58 9.81
CA GLU A 35 -2.16 -34.02 9.77
C GLU A 35 -1.24 -34.76 8.80
N THR A 36 -0.92 -34.12 7.67
CA THR A 36 0.00 -34.66 6.66
C THR A 36 1.47 -34.34 6.96
N ASN A 37 1.77 -33.62 8.04
CA ASN A 37 3.10 -33.17 8.45
C ASN A 37 3.83 -32.27 7.41
N TRP A 38 3.08 -31.56 6.56
CA TRP A 38 3.64 -30.57 5.66
C TRP A 38 3.66 -29.16 6.32
N MET A 39 4.41 -29.05 7.42
CA MET A 39 4.45 -27.86 8.30
C MET A 39 5.59 -26.89 7.97
N SER A 40 6.25 -27.06 6.83
CA SER A 40 7.43 -26.30 6.40
C SER A 40 7.07 -25.31 5.29
N THR A 41 8.09 -24.88 4.55
CA THR A 41 8.02 -23.97 3.41
C THR A 41 7.81 -24.72 2.07
N VAL A 42 7.30 -25.93 2.14
CA VAL A 42 6.94 -26.81 1.02
C VAL A 42 5.56 -27.41 1.29
N GLY A 43 4.69 -27.50 0.31
CA GLY A 43 3.40 -28.16 0.46
C GLY A 43 2.36 -27.70 -0.57
N ALA A 44 1.23 -28.43 -0.59
CA ALA A 44 0.15 -28.21 -1.55
C ALA A 44 -0.49 -26.81 -1.44
N ASN A 45 -0.63 -26.29 -0.21
CA ASN A 45 -1.25 -24.99 -0.01
C ASN A 45 -0.44 -23.86 -0.65
N ILE A 46 0.90 -23.89 -0.57
CA ILE A 46 1.74 -22.89 -1.23
C ILE A 46 1.56 -22.93 -2.74
N ASN A 47 1.52 -24.13 -3.34
CA ASN A 47 1.35 -24.30 -4.77
C ASN A 47 -0.02 -23.77 -5.23
N GLU A 48 -1.07 -24.03 -4.48
CA GLU A 48 -2.41 -23.51 -4.79
C GLU A 48 -2.50 -21.99 -4.61
N VAL A 49 -1.91 -21.43 -3.55
CA VAL A 49 -1.85 -19.97 -3.37
C VAL A 49 -1.12 -19.29 -4.51
N GLU A 50 0.03 -19.84 -4.97
CA GLU A 50 0.75 -19.28 -6.13
C GLU A 50 -0.11 -19.30 -7.39
N LYS A 51 -0.82 -20.41 -7.63
CA LYS A 51 -1.72 -20.57 -8.79
C LYS A 51 -2.89 -19.58 -8.73
N ILE A 52 -3.56 -19.47 -7.57
CA ILE A 52 -4.70 -18.57 -7.39
C ILE A 52 -4.24 -17.11 -7.47
N ALA A 53 -3.11 -16.76 -6.83
CA ALA A 53 -2.55 -15.41 -6.88
C ALA A 53 -2.22 -14.98 -8.30
N ALA A 54 -1.57 -15.85 -9.10
CA ALA A 54 -1.27 -15.58 -10.50
C ALA A 54 -2.55 -15.38 -11.32
N ALA A 55 -3.55 -16.24 -11.14
CA ALA A 55 -4.84 -16.14 -11.84
C ALA A 55 -5.61 -14.86 -11.45
N THR A 56 -5.69 -14.55 -10.15
CA THR A 56 -6.38 -13.35 -9.65
C THR A 56 -5.73 -12.06 -10.13
N SER A 57 -4.40 -12.03 -10.23
CA SER A 57 -3.65 -10.85 -10.68
C SER A 57 -3.38 -10.85 -12.19
N GLU A 58 -3.96 -11.77 -12.97
CA GLU A 58 -3.77 -11.87 -14.43
C GLU A 58 -2.29 -11.93 -14.85
N THR A 59 -1.45 -12.58 -14.03
CA THR A 59 -0.05 -12.83 -14.33
C THR A 59 0.20 -14.32 -14.60
N LYS A 60 1.35 -14.65 -15.23
CA LYS A 60 1.66 -16.05 -15.54
C LYS A 60 2.18 -16.81 -14.32
N TYR A 61 2.90 -16.15 -13.44
CA TYR A 61 3.57 -16.76 -12.30
C TYR A 61 3.43 -15.93 -11.06
N ALA A 62 3.26 -16.59 -9.92
CA ALA A 62 3.39 -16.04 -8.60
C ALA A 62 4.40 -16.85 -7.78
N VAL A 63 5.08 -16.21 -6.85
CA VAL A 63 6.01 -16.83 -5.90
C VAL A 63 5.60 -16.48 -4.49
N GLY A 64 5.15 -17.47 -3.73
CA GLY A 64 4.71 -17.30 -2.34
C GLY A 64 5.88 -17.03 -1.40
N LEU A 65 5.80 -15.91 -0.68
CA LEU A 65 6.86 -15.39 0.18
C LEU A 65 6.32 -15.07 1.58
N SER A 66 7.24 -14.87 2.52
CA SER A 66 6.91 -14.68 3.94
C SER A 66 6.14 -13.39 4.24
N CYS A 67 6.24 -12.38 3.40
CA CYS A 67 5.49 -11.11 3.51
C CYS A 67 5.58 -10.31 2.19
N GLY A 68 4.76 -9.26 2.07
CA GLY A 68 4.78 -8.34 0.92
C GLY A 68 6.13 -7.63 0.76
N THR A 69 6.78 -7.24 1.86
CA THR A 69 8.12 -6.61 1.82
C THR A 69 9.18 -7.54 1.23
N ALA A 70 9.13 -8.85 1.55
CA ALA A 70 10.01 -9.85 0.94
C ALA A 70 9.75 -9.98 -0.57
N ALA A 71 8.47 -9.90 -0.98
CA ALA A 71 8.09 -9.91 -2.39
C ALA A 71 8.64 -8.69 -3.13
N LEU A 72 8.43 -7.48 -2.59
CA LEU A 72 8.99 -6.25 -3.14
C LEU A 72 10.52 -6.28 -3.20
N HIS A 73 11.18 -6.82 -2.18
CA HIS A 73 12.64 -6.93 -2.17
C HIS A 73 13.16 -7.79 -3.34
N LEU A 74 12.55 -8.95 -3.56
CA LEU A 74 12.92 -9.77 -4.70
C LEU A 74 12.55 -9.15 -6.05
N CYS A 75 11.45 -8.36 -6.13
CA CYS A 75 11.15 -7.55 -7.32
C CYS A 75 12.26 -6.53 -7.61
N MET A 76 12.74 -5.81 -6.58
CA MET A 76 13.83 -4.82 -6.74
C MET A 76 15.14 -5.50 -7.16
N LYS A 77 15.46 -6.63 -6.56
CA LYS A 77 16.65 -7.40 -6.92
C LYS A 77 16.59 -7.91 -8.37
N LEU A 78 15.47 -8.50 -8.79
CA LEU A 78 15.25 -8.94 -10.18
C LEU A 78 15.37 -7.77 -11.17
N ALA A 79 14.68 -6.66 -10.89
CA ALA A 79 14.71 -5.47 -11.72
C ALA A 79 16.14 -4.89 -11.82
N GLY A 80 16.85 -4.81 -10.70
CA GLY A 80 18.22 -4.33 -10.65
C GLY A 80 19.18 -5.22 -11.46
N GLU A 81 19.13 -6.54 -11.27
CA GLU A 81 19.97 -7.48 -12.03
C GLU A 81 19.64 -7.47 -13.53
N ARG A 82 18.38 -7.32 -13.91
CA ARG A 82 17.96 -7.20 -15.31
C ARG A 82 18.47 -5.90 -15.97
N LEU A 83 18.50 -4.80 -15.22
CA LEU A 83 18.91 -3.48 -15.74
C LEU A 83 20.43 -3.28 -15.74
N TYR A 84 21.11 -3.78 -14.72
CA TYR A 84 22.51 -3.43 -14.45
C TYR A 84 23.45 -4.65 -14.38
N GLY A 85 22.90 -5.85 -14.55
CA GLY A 85 23.65 -7.10 -14.43
C GLY A 85 23.79 -7.56 -12.96
N LYS A 86 24.21 -8.80 -12.77
CA LYS A 86 24.39 -9.40 -11.45
C LYS A 86 25.55 -8.72 -10.70
N PRO A 87 25.29 -8.14 -9.52
CA PRO A 87 26.33 -7.48 -8.74
C PRO A 87 27.27 -8.50 -8.07
N PRO A 88 28.49 -8.07 -7.67
CA PRO A 88 29.34 -8.86 -6.79
C PRO A 88 28.64 -9.22 -5.47
N VAL A 89 29.03 -10.33 -4.85
CA VAL A 89 28.51 -10.77 -3.56
C VAL A 89 28.66 -9.66 -2.50
N GLY A 90 27.58 -9.35 -1.81
CA GLY A 90 27.54 -8.31 -0.78
C GLY A 90 27.24 -6.90 -1.31
N ILE A 91 27.05 -6.73 -2.61
CA ILE A 91 26.62 -5.47 -3.23
C ILE A 91 25.16 -5.63 -3.69
N GLY A 92 24.34 -4.62 -3.40
CA GLY A 92 22.94 -4.60 -3.84
C GLY A 92 22.81 -4.35 -5.34
N ALA A 93 21.76 -4.89 -5.96
CA ALA A 93 21.52 -4.79 -7.40
C ALA A 93 21.20 -3.36 -7.88
N LEU A 94 20.86 -2.46 -6.97
CA LEU A 94 20.57 -1.05 -7.25
C LEU A 94 21.63 -0.10 -6.69
N GLN A 95 22.82 -0.61 -6.34
CA GLN A 95 23.87 0.16 -5.68
C GLN A 95 24.17 1.48 -6.41
N ASN A 96 23.96 2.59 -5.70
CA ASN A 96 24.12 3.97 -6.20
C ASN A 96 23.25 4.34 -7.43
N LYS A 97 22.17 3.61 -7.68
CA LYS A 97 21.21 3.91 -8.74
C LYS A 97 20.03 4.71 -8.18
N ARG A 98 19.62 5.78 -8.87
CA ARG A 98 18.37 6.46 -8.59
C ARG A 98 17.20 5.58 -9.01
N VAL A 99 16.12 5.61 -8.20
CA VAL A 99 14.86 4.91 -8.47
C VAL A 99 13.73 5.90 -8.23
N PHE A 100 12.83 6.08 -9.19
CA PHE A 100 11.63 6.88 -8.99
C PHE A 100 10.61 6.10 -8.16
N CYS A 101 10.08 6.73 -7.13
CA CYS A 101 9.23 6.09 -6.15
C CYS A 101 7.98 6.91 -5.87
N THR A 102 6.83 6.26 -5.75
CA THR A 102 5.62 6.88 -5.21
C THR A 102 5.91 7.53 -3.87
N ASP A 103 5.46 8.75 -3.68
CA ASP A 103 5.67 9.51 -2.45
C ASP A 103 4.64 9.17 -1.36
N MET A 104 3.36 9.09 -1.73
CA MET A 104 2.30 8.66 -0.80
C MET A 104 2.16 7.14 -0.82
N THR A 105 2.87 6.48 0.09
CA THR A 105 2.85 5.02 0.23
C THR A 105 3.27 4.59 1.63
N PHE A 106 3.12 3.31 1.92
CA PHE A 106 3.71 2.70 3.10
C PHE A 106 5.22 2.46 2.91
N ASN A 107 6.01 2.63 3.97
CA ASN A 107 7.47 2.55 3.88
C ASN A 107 8.01 1.21 3.34
N ALA A 108 7.21 0.15 3.38
CA ALA A 108 7.59 -1.16 2.82
C ALA A 108 7.80 -1.13 1.30
N THR A 109 7.18 -0.21 0.58
CA THR A 109 7.40 0.02 -0.86
C THR A 109 8.84 0.44 -1.15
N LEU A 110 9.45 1.20 -0.25
CA LEU A 110 10.74 1.86 -0.45
C LEU A 110 11.92 1.16 0.21
N ASN A 111 11.68 0.53 1.36
CA ASN A 111 12.74 -0.19 2.06
C ASN A 111 13.55 -1.12 1.15
N PRO A 112 12.92 -1.91 0.25
CA PRO A 112 13.63 -2.78 -0.68
C PRO A 112 14.56 -2.05 -1.66
N VAL A 113 14.22 -0.82 -2.06
CA VAL A 113 15.11 0.03 -2.87
C VAL A 113 16.39 0.30 -2.09
N VAL A 114 16.24 0.67 -0.83
CA VAL A 114 17.38 0.96 0.07
C VAL A 114 18.17 -0.31 0.42
N TYR A 115 17.49 -1.46 0.61
CA TYR A 115 18.18 -2.74 0.86
C TYR A 115 19.13 -3.11 -0.29
N GLU A 116 18.73 -2.82 -1.52
CA GLU A 116 19.55 -3.06 -2.71
C GLU A 116 20.52 -1.90 -3.04
N GLY A 117 20.69 -0.94 -2.12
CA GLY A 117 21.62 0.19 -2.24
C GLY A 117 21.17 1.29 -3.19
N GLY A 118 19.88 1.31 -3.56
CA GLY A 118 19.27 2.32 -4.41
C GLY A 118 19.03 3.64 -3.69
N ILE A 119 18.89 4.70 -4.46
CA ILE A 119 18.65 6.07 -4.00
C ILE A 119 17.22 6.47 -4.42
N PRO A 120 16.24 6.47 -3.51
CA PRO A 120 14.89 6.92 -3.82
C PRO A 120 14.86 8.38 -4.29
N VAL A 121 14.11 8.64 -5.37
CA VAL A 121 13.68 9.96 -5.81
C VAL A 121 12.17 9.94 -5.79
N PHE A 122 11.55 10.76 -4.95
CA PHE A 122 10.12 10.76 -4.74
C PHE A 122 9.40 11.54 -5.82
N ILE A 123 8.30 10.97 -6.31
CA ILE A 123 7.43 11.60 -7.30
C ILE A 123 6.14 11.98 -6.61
N ASP A 124 5.74 13.24 -6.72
CA ASP A 124 4.56 13.78 -6.07
C ASP A 124 3.27 13.07 -6.53
N THR A 125 2.24 13.31 -5.80
CA THR A 125 0.91 12.72 -5.88
C THR A 125 -0.03 13.62 -6.67
N GLU A 126 -1.03 13.05 -7.35
CA GLU A 126 -2.14 13.79 -7.95
C GLU A 126 -3.38 13.81 -7.04
N TYR A 127 -4.25 14.82 -7.19
CA TYR A 127 -5.49 14.90 -6.41
C TYR A 127 -6.56 13.92 -6.85
N ASP A 128 -6.56 13.51 -8.13
CA ASP A 128 -7.65 12.75 -8.72
C ASP A 128 -7.68 11.27 -8.31
N SER A 129 -6.56 10.75 -7.78
CA SER A 129 -6.46 9.36 -7.32
C SER A 129 -5.62 9.18 -6.06
N TRP A 130 -4.90 10.21 -5.63
CA TRP A 130 -3.83 10.16 -4.63
C TRP A 130 -2.69 9.20 -4.98
N GLY A 131 -2.61 8.78 -6.23
CA GLY A 131 -1.50 8.01 -6.78
C GLY A 131 -0.35 8.89 -7.25
N MET A 132 0.71 8.27 -7.79
CA MET A 132 1.83 8.99 -8.41
C MET A 132 1.33 9.84 -9.57
N ASP A 133 1.71 11.12 -9.61
CA ASP A 133 1.35 12.04 -10.69
C ASP A 133 2.13 11.72 -11.98
N PRO A 134 1.46 11.37 -13.09
CA PRO A 134 2.12 11.08 -14.36
C PRO A 134 2.89 12.28 -14.93
N VAL A 135 2.42 13.52 -14.68
CA VAL A 135 3.10 14.74 -15.13
C VAL A 135 4.38 14.97 -14.36
N ALA A 136 4.34 14.75 -13.03
CA ALA A 136 5.53 14.80 -12.19
C ALA A 136 6.54 13.70 -12.57
N LEU A 137 6.07 12.50 -12.93
CA LEU A 137 6.94 11.42 -13.41
C LEU A 137 7.64 11.77 -14.73
N GLU A 138 6.91 12.32 -15.71
CA GLU A 138 7.55 12.82 -16.96
C GLU A 138 8.60 13.88 -16.66
N LYS A 139 8.27 14.80 -15.74
CA LYS A 139 9.20 15.84 -15.31
C LYS A 139 10.45 15.26 -14.66
N ALA A 140 10.29 14.20 -13.87
CA ALA A 140 11.41 13.50 -13.26
C ALA A 140 12.34 12.87 -14.30
N PHE A 141 11.81 12.25 -15.36
CA PHE A 141 12.61 11.71 -16.45
C PHE A 141 13.34 12.80 -17.23
N GLU A 142 12.77 14.02 -17.39
CA GLU A 142 13.50 15.16 -17.96
C GLU A 142 14.69 15.57 -17.09
N MET A 143 14.54 15.54 -15.76
CA MET A 143 15.57 15.92 -14.79
C MET A 143 16.64 14.84 -14.58
N TYR A 144 16.25 13.57 -14.65
CA TYR A 144 17.09 12.42 -14.38
C TYR A 144 16.92 11.34 -15.48
N PRO A 145 17.41 11.58 -16.70
CA PRO A 145 17.18 10.69 -17.85
C PRO A 145 17.90 9.34 -17.77
N ASP A 146 18.80 9.19 -16.82
CA ASP A 146 19.53 7.96 -16.52
C ASP A 146 18.74 6.95 -15.65
N VAL A 147 17.63 7.36 -15.05
CA VAL A 147 16.78 6.49 -14.22
C VAL A 147 16.10 5.45 -15.10
N LYS A 148 16.13 4.18 -14.66
CA LYS A 148 15.59 3.03 -15.40
C LYS A 148 14.65 2.16 -14.57
N LEU A 149 14.31 2.58 -13.35
CA LEU A 149 13.38 1.85 -12.49
C LEU A 149 12.40 2.81 -11.83
N VAL A 150 11.12 2.47 -11.90
CA VAL A 150 10.01 3.15 -11.23
C VAL A 150 9.33 2.17 -10.29
N VAL A 151 9.01 2.60 -9.08
CA VAL A 151 8.22 1.86 -8.10
C VAL A 151 6.92 2.61 -7.86
N TYR A 152 5.83 2.00 -8.25
CA TYR A 152 4.48 2.54 -8.12
C TYR A 152 3.68 1.76 -7.08
N ALA A 153 2.89 2.44 -6.26
CA ALA A 153 1.99 1.82 -5.29
C ALA A 153 0.56 2.35 -5.45
N GLU A 154 -0.42 1.44 -5.41
CA GLU A 154 -1.83 1.79 -5.31
C GLU A 154 -2.21 2.07 -3.86
N LEU A 155 -2.64 3.31 -3.59
CA LEU A 155 -2.94 3.73 -2.23
C LEU A 155 -4.36 3.30 -1.80
N TYR A 156 -4.46 2.63 -0.65
CA TYR A 156 -5.72 2.25 0.02
C TYR A 156 -6.69 1.39 -0.80
N GLY A 157 -6.21 0.80 -1.91
CA GLY A 157 -7.04 -0.01 -2.79
C GLY A 157 -7.82 0.78 -3.84
N PHE A 158 -7.43 2.04 -4.06
CA PHE A 158 -7.96 2.92 -5.10
C PHE A 158 -6.90 3.12 -6.19
N PRO A 159 -7.05 2.45 -7.35
CA PRO A 159 -6.07 2.56 -8.42
C PRO A 159 -6.00 3.97 -8.98
N GLY A 160 -4.77 4.49 -9.14
CA GLY A 160 -4.49 5.66 -9.95
C GLY A 160 -4.23 5.28 -11.40
N ASN A 161 -3.73 6.22 -12.21
CA ASN A 161 -3.50 6.02 -13.64
C ASN A 161 -2.24 5.16 -13.93
N VAL A 162 -2.23 3.92 -13.40
CA VAL A 162 -1.11 2.98 -13.53
C VAL A 162 -0.75 2.68 -15.00
N LYS A 163 -1.74 2.70 -15.89
CA LYS A 163 -1.51 2.50 -17.32
C LYS A 163 -0.64 3.61 -17.91
N GLN A 164 -0.95 4.87 -17.64
CA GLN A 164 -0.14 6.00 -18.11
C GLN A 164 1.25 5.98 -17.47
N ILE A 165 1.37 5.62 -16.20
CA ILE A 165 2.68 5.41 -15.54
C ILE A 165 3.49 4.35 -16.31
N LYS A 166 2.87 3.22 -16.67
CA LYS A 166 3.52 2.17 -17.47
C LYS A 166 3.95 2.66 -18.85
N GLU A 167 3.09 3.39 -19.55
CA GLU A 167 3.39 3.98 -20.87
C GLU A 167 4.58 4.96 -20.81
N ILE A 168 4.65 5.77 -19.74
CA ILE A 168 5.78 6.66 -19.49
C ILE A 168 7.06 5.85 -19.24
N CYS A 169 7.01 4.81 -18.42
CA CYS A 169 8.16 3.93 -18.20
C CYS A 169 8.68 3.33 -19.51
N GLU A 170 7.78 2.81 -20.35
CA GLU A 170 8.13 2.23 -21.65
C GLU A 170 8.78 3.25 -22.58
N LYS A 171 8.22 4.46 -22.66
CA LYS A 171 8.78 5.57 -23.46
C LYS A 171 10.23 5.89 -23.07
N HIS A 172 10.56 5.83 -21.78
CA HIS A 172 11.91 6.13 -21.27
C HIS A 172 12.80 4.89 -21.11
N GLY A 173 12.30 3.70 -21.52
CA GLY A 173 13.02 2.43 -21.40
C GLY A 173 13.31 2.05 -19.94
N ALA A 174 12.38 2.36 -19.04
CA ALA A 174 12.43 2.02 -17.62
C ALA A 174 11.52 0.83 -17.31
N LEU A 175 11.89 0.04 -16.30
CA LEU A 175 11.03 -1.00 -15.73
C LEU A 175 10.09 -0.39 -14.69
N LEU A 176 8.91 -1.00 -14.55
CA LEU A 176 7.94 -0.70 -13.52
C LEU A 176 7.83 -1.85 -12.53
N VAL A 177 8.00 -1.57 -11.25
CA VAL A 177 7.62 -2.46 -10.15
C VAL A 177 6.35 -1.91 -9.51
N GLU A 178 5.33 -2.75 -9.42
CA GLU A 178 4.01 -2.39 -8.89
C GLU A 178 3.84 -2.95 -7.47
N ASP A 179 3.66 -2.09 -6.51
CA ASP A 179 3.27 -2.47 -5.15
C ASP A 179 1.74 -2.51 -5.06
N ALA A 180 1.18 -3.67 -5.34
CA ALA A 180 -0.27 -3.95 -5.26
C ALA A 180 -0.68 -4.55 -3.90
N ALA A 181 0.10 -4.31 -2.85
CA ALA A 181 -0.18 -4.85 -1.51
C ALA A 181 -1.53 -4.38 -0.93
N GLU A 182 -2.13 -3.35 -1.48
CA GLU A 182 -3.41 -2.77 -1.06
C GLU A 182 -4.52 -2.92 -2.11
N ALA A 183 -4.16 -3.31 -3.33
CA ALA A 183 -5.05 -3.27 -4.49
C ALA A 183 -5.44 -4.65 -5.02
N MET A 184 -5.27 -5.72 -4.23
CA MET A 184 -5.70 -7.05 -4.68
C MET A 184 -7.20 -7.08 -5.02
N GLY A 185 -7.52 -7.50 -6.26
CA GLY A 185 -8.88 -7.51 -6.79
C GLY A 185 -9.39 -6.15 -7.29
N ALA A 186 -8.61 -5.07 -7.15
CA ALA A 186 -8.89 -3.80 -7.81
C ALA A 186 -8.44 -3.82 -9.28
N THR A 187 -9.13 -3.06 -10.15
CA THR A 187 -8.80 -2.99 -11.57
C THR A 187 -8.69 -1.54 -12.07
N TRP A 188 -7.86 -1.35 -13.10
CA TRP A 188 -7.83 -0.13 -13.91
C TRP A 188 -8.12 -0.50 -15.37
N GLU A 189 -9.12 0.12 -15.99
CA GLU A 189 -9.61 -0.21 -17.35
C GLU A 189 -9.84 -1.73 -17.55
N GLY A 190 -10.39 -2.39 -16.51
CA GLY A 190 -10.73 -3.82 -16.53
C GLY A 190 -9.54 -4.78 -16.36
N LYS A 191 -8.31 -4.28 -16.20
CA LYS A 191 -7.11 -5.09 -15.97
C LYS A 191 -6.71 -5.03 -14.49
N GLN A 192 -6.34 -6.15 -13.91
CA GLN A 192 -6.00 -6.27 -12.49
C GLN A 192 -4.78 -5.43 -12.09
N CYS A 193 -4.86 -4.71 -10.96
CA CYS A 193 -3.68 -4.17 -10.30
C CYS A 193 -2.71 -5.29 -9.93
N GLY A 194 -1.41 -5.04 -10.04
CA GLY A 194 -0.37 -6.07 -9.93
C GLY A 194 -0.03 -6.77 -11.25
N SER A 195 -0.68 -6.37 -12.38
CA SER A 195 -0.39 -6.93 -13.70
C SER A 195 0.21 -5.94 -14.69
N TYR A 196 0.26 -4.66 -14.34
CA TYR A 196 0.83 -3.60 -15.20
C TYR A 196 2.34 -3.56 -15.14
N GLY A 197 2.92 -3.83 -13.98
CA GLY A 197 4.37 -3.83 -13.78
C GLY A 197 5.11 -4.96 -14.51
N ASP A 198 6.42 -4.76 -14.72
CA ASP A 198 7.32 -5.85 -15.12
C ASP A 198 7.42 -6.90 -14.01
N TYR A 199 7.32 -6.44 -12.79
CA TYR A 199 7.18 -7.22 -11.55
C TYR A 199 6.15 -6.54 -10.66
N ALA A 200 5.47 -7.33 -9.81
CA ALA A 200 4.59 -6.79 -8.80
C ALA A 200 4.63 -7.60 -7.50
N ALA A 201 4.12 -6.99 -6.44
CA ALA A 201 3.98 -7.65 -5.15
C ALA A 201 2.59 -7.45 -4.56
N VAL A 202 2.05 -8.51 -3.96
CA VAL A 202 0.83 -8.48 -3.14
C VAL A 202 1.13 -8.89 -1.72
N SER A 203 0.28 -8.50 -0.77
CA SER A 203 0.46 -8.76 0.65
C SER A 203 -0.77 -9.42 1.26
N TYR A 204 -0.53 -10.38 2.16
CA TYR A 204 -1.55 -11.02 3.00
C TYR A 204 -1.32 -10.70 4.48
N ASN A 205 -0.77 -9.53 4.78
CA ASN A 205 -0.62 -9.09 6.18
C ASN A 205 -1.98 -9.01 6.87
N GLY A 206 -1.98 -9.04 8.22
CA GLY A 206 -3.19 -9.16 9.03
C GLY A 206 -4.32 -8.17 8.73
N ASN A 207 -3.98 -6.96 8.26
CA ASN A 207 -4.95 -5.90 7.99
C ASN A 207 -5.35 -5.75 6.50
N LYS A 208 -4.83 -6.59 5.59
CA LYS A 208 -5.11 -6.50 4.15
C LYS A 208 -6.50 -7.05 3.80
N ILE A 209 -6.94 -6.81 2.57
CA ILE A 209 -8.28 -7.19 2.08
C ILE A 209 -8.58 -8.67 2.28
N ILE A 210 -7.59 -9.53 2.14
CA ILE A 210 -7.54 -10.92 2.60
C ILE A 210 -6.20 -11.16 3.31
N THR A 211 -6.16 -12.08 4.25
CA THR A 211 -5.02 -12.26 5.13
C THR A 211 -4.62 -13.71 5.37
N GLY A 212 -3.31 -13.93 5.55
CA GLY A 212 -2.76 -15.14 6.15
C GLY A 212 -2.13 -14.87 7.51
N SER A 213 -2.44 -13.73 8.18
CA SER A 213 -1.67 -13.18 9.30
C SER A 213 -0.32 -12.61 8.85
N ALA A 214 0.33 -13.27 7.91
CA ALA A 214 1.55 -12.91 7.21
C ALA A 214 1.45 -13.40 5.76
N GLY A 215 2.52 -13.25 4.99
CA GLY A 215 2.58 -13.73 3.60
C GLY A 215 2.53 -12.60 2.58
N GLY A 216 2.99 -12.93 1.38
CA GLY A 216 2.96 -12.09 0.19
C GLY A 216 3.28 -12.95 -1.03
N CYS A 217 3.05 -12.43 -2.23
CA CYS A 217 3.50 -13.04 -3.47
C CYS A 217 4.21 -12.00 -4.33
N LEU A 218 5.32 -12.42 -4.92
CA LEU A 218 5.89 -11.77 -6.10
C LEU A 218 5.12 -12.27 -7.32
N LEU A 219 4.78 -11.37 -8.24
CA LEU A 219 4.06 -11.62 -9.47
C LEU A 219 4.95 -11.28 -10.67
N THR A 220 4.97 -12.14 -11.69
CA THR A 220 5.75 -11.92 -12.91
C THR A 220 5.20 -12.72 -14.09
N ASN A 221 5.56 -12.30 -15.31
CA ASN A 221 5.26 -13.05 -16.54
C ASN A 221 6.46 -13.86 -17.06
N SER A 222 7.60 -13.83 -16.34
CA SER A 222 8.82 -14.58 -16.65
C SER A 222 8.96 -15.82 -15.76
N SER A 223 9.04 -16.99 -16.38
CA SER A 223 9.31 -18.24 -15.65
C SER A 223 10.71 -18.29 -15.06
N GLU A 224 11.68 -17.67 -15.73
CA GLU A 224 13.05 -17.60 -15.28
C GLU A 224 13.14 -16.78 -13.99
N ASP A 225 12.55 -15.58 -13.97
CA ASP A 225 12.52 -14.71 -12.80
C ASP A 225 11.76 -15.33 -11.63
N ALA A 226 10.62 -16.01 -11.90
CA ALA A 226 9.90 -16.75 -10.88
C ALA A 226 10.74 -17.85 -10.23
N ASN A 227 11.48 -18.60 -11.03
CA ASN A 227 12.39 -19.65 -10.53
C ASN A 227 13.56 -19.05 -9.76
N GLN A 228 14.13 -17.94 -10.23
CA GLN A 228 15.20 -17.23 -9.53
C GLN A 228 14.70 -16.69 -8.17
N ALA A 229 13.53 -16.10 -8.12
CA ALA A 229 12.91 -15.65 -6.86
C ALA A 229 12.67 -16.81 -5.88
N ARG A 230 12.20 -17.98 -6.36
CA ARG A 230 12.07 -19.19 -5.52
C ARG A 230 13.41 -19.62 -4.97
N LYS A 231 14.46 -19.68 -5.81
CA LYS A 231 15.82 -20.03 -5.41
C LYS A 231 16.31 -19.08 -4.31
N TRP A 232 16.23 -17.78 -4.53
CA TRP A 232 16.64 -16.79 -3.52
C TRP A 232 15.84 -16.90 -2.22
N SER A 233 14.54 -17.18 -2.29
CA SER A 233 13.69 -17.29 -1.10
C SER A 233 14.02 -18.49 -0.20
N THR A 234 14.83 -19.44 -0.69
CA THR A 234 15.26 -20.66 0.00
C THR A 234 16.80 -20.75 0.11
N GLN A 235 17.44 -19.65 0.51
CA GLN A 235 18.88 -19.50 0.73
C GLN A 235 19.73 -19.60 -0.54
N ALA A 236 19.18 -19.43 -1.73
CA ALA A 236 19.88 -19.56 -3.03
C ALA A 236 20.63 -20.88 -3.16
N ARG A 237 20.04 -21.97 -2.63
CA ARG A 237 20.66 -23.29 -2.66
C ARG A 237 20.70 -23.84 -4.07
N GLU A 238 21.88 -24.38 -4.46
CA GLU A 238 22.09 -25.08 -5.72
C GLU A 238 21.56 -26.52 -5.69
N ASN A 239 21.29 -27.07 -6.87
CA ASN A 239 20.96 -28.49 -7.01
C ASN A 239 22.23 -29.36 -6.99
N ALA A 240 22.74 -29.63 -5.79
CA ALA A 240 23.93 -30.40 -5.56
C ALA A 240 23.71 -31.48 -4.48
N ALA A 241 24.59 -32.48 -4.39
CA ALA A 241 24.52 -33.53 -3.37
C ALA A 241 24.78 -33.01 -1.94
N TRP A 242 25.35 -31.85 -1.81
CA TRP A 242 25.61 -31.11 -0.56
C TRP A 242 25.00 -29.72 -0.61
N TYR A 243 24.99 -28.98 0.52
CA TYR A 243 24.60 -27.59 0.52
C TYR A 243 25.65 -26.72 -0.17
N GLN A 244 25.33 -26.26 -1.37
CA GLN A 244 26.18 -25.36 -2.15
C GLN A 244 25.36 -24.07 -2.44
N ASN A 245 26.00 -22.92 -2.32
CA ASN A 245 25.43 -21.62 -2.55
C ASN A 245 26.43 -20.77 -3.34
N GLU A 246 26.04 -20.29 -4.52
CA GLU A 246 26.87 -19.46 -5.40
C GLU A 246 26.53 -17.98 -5.29
N GLU A 247 25.42 -17.69 -4.61
CA GLU A 247 24.90 -16.34 -4.43
C GLU A 247 24.21 -16.19 -3.07
N VAL A 248 23.97 -14.94 -2.66
CA VAL A 248 23.25 -14.64 -1.42
C VAL A 248 21.76 -14.90 -1.61
N GLY A 249 21.20 -15.71 -0.73
CA GLY A 249 19.77 -15.99 -0.65
C GLY A 249 19.20 -15.57 0.68
N TYR A 250 17.88 -15.83 0.85
CA TYR A 250 17.07 -15.38 1.97
C TYR A 250 16.23 -16.53 2.52
N ASN A 251 15.77 -16.40 3.75
CA ASN A 251 14.70 -17.22 4.29
C ASN A 251 13.36 -16.51 4.13
N TYR A 252 12.91 -16.42 2.87
CA TYR A 252 11.71 -15.64 2.51
C TYR A 252 10.55 -16.52 2.00
N ARG A 253 10.69 -17.83 1.99
CA ARG A 253 9.65 -18.71 1.47
C ARG A 253 8.43 -18.71 2.41
N MET A 254 7.21 -18.69 1.84
CA MET A 254 5.97 -18.79 2.59
C MET A 254 5.86 -20.14 3.32
N SER A 255 5.31 -20.13 4.53
CA SER A 255 4.95 -21.37 5.25
C SER A 255 3.70 -22.00 4.64
N ASN A 256 3.66 -23.34 4.55
CA ASN A 256 2.48 -24.08 4.07
C ASN A 256 1.26 -23.91 4.99
N VAL A 257 1.48 -23.65 6.27
CA VAL A 257 0.41 -23.35 7.25
C VAL A 257 -0.23 -21.99 6.95
N ILE A 258 0.60 -20.95 6.76
CA ILE A 258 0.14 -19.60 6.37
C ILE A 258 -0.57 -19.66 5.02
N ALA A 259 -0.01 -20.39 4.07
CA ALA A 259 -0.64 -20.62 2.77
C ALA A 259 -2.01 -21.31 2.89
N GLY A 260 -2.20 -22.19 3.87
CA GLY A 260 -3.49 -22.81 4.16
C GLY A 260 -4.55 -21.78 4.55
N VAL A 261 -4.20 -20.81 5.38
CA VAL A 261 -5.09 -19.70 5.75
C VAL A 261 -5.40 -18.84 4.51
N ILE A 262 -4.37 -18.42 3.74
CA ILE A 262 -4.53 -17.58 2.55
C ILE A 262 -5.42 -18.27 1.50
N ARG A 263 -5.25 -19.56 1.31
CA ARG A 263 -6.01 -20.35 0.32
C ARG A 263 -7.50 -20.25 0.54
N ASP A 264 -7.97 -20.34 1.78
CA ASP A 264 -9.36 -20.17 2.15
C ASP A 264 -9.86 -18.72 1.95
N GLN A 265 -9.03 -17.75 2.28
CA GLN A 265 -9.38 -16.34 2.18
C GLN A 265 -9.68 -15.87 0.74
N TYR A 266 -9.09 -16.49 -0.27
CA TYR A 266 -9.37 -16.16 -1.66
C TYR A 266 -10.82 -16.43 -2.07
N ASP A 267 -11.46 -17.44 -1.48
CA ASP A 267 -12.86 -17.75 -1.72
C ASP A 267 -13.79 -16.59 -1.27
N HIS A 268 -13.32 -15.74 -0.34
CA HIS A 268 -14.05 -14.62 0.25
C HIS A 268 -13.64 -13.24 -0.28
N LEU A 269 -12.67 -13.15 -1.20
CA LEU A 269 -12.16 -11.86 -1.69
C LEU A 269 -13.27 -10.96 -2.26
N LYS A 270 -14.16 -11.50 -3.06
CA LYS A 270 -15.26 -10.74 -3.67
C LYS A 270 -16.26 -10.22 -2.63
N ASP A 271 -16.54 -11.02 -1.63
CA ASP A 271 -17.45 -10.64 -0.53
C ASP A 271 -16.82 -9.54 0.32
N HIS A 272 -15.52 -9.63 0.59
CA HIS A 272 -14.79 -8.57 1.29
C HIS A 272 -14.81 -7.25 0.52
N ILE A 273 -14.57 -7.28 -0.78
CA ILE A 273 -14.66 -6.08 -1.64
C ILE A 273 -16.06 -5.49 -1.60
N ALA A 274 -17.10 -6.31 -1.72
CA ALA A 274 -18.49 -5.85 -1.66
C ALA A 274 -18.84 -5.20 -0.31
N GLN A 275 -18.40 -5.79 0.80
CA GLN A 275 -18.57 -5.23 2.15
C GLN A 275 -17.82 -3.89 2.29
N LYS A 276 -16.56 -3.82 1.85
CA LYS A 276 -15.76 -2.59 1.87
C LYS A 276 -16.40 -1.48 1.04
N LYS A 277 -16.92 -1.83 -0.15
CA LYS A 277 -17.68 -0.90 -0.99
C LYS A 277 -18.91 -0.35 -0.27
N ALA A 278 -19.69 -1.21 0.38
CA ALA A 278 -20.86 -0.78 1.14
C ALA A 278 -20.48 0.17 2.29
N ILE A 279 -19.36 -0.07 2.97
CA ILE A 279 -18.82 0.82 4.00
C ILE A 279 -18.46 2.19 3.39
N TYR A 280 -17.74 2.20 2.27
CA TYR A 280 -17.35 3.42 1.57
C TYR A 280 -18.57 4.25 1.13
N GLU A 281 -19.54 3.62 0.47
CA GLU A 281 -20.76 4.30 -0.01
C GLU A 281 -21.59 4.86 1.15
N ARG A 282 -21.65 4.16 2.29
CA ARG A 282 -22.34 4.65 3.47
C ARG A 282 -21.65 5.88 4.07
N TYR A 283 -20.32 5.93 4.13
CA TYR A 283 -19.59 7.14 4.52
C TYR A 283 -19.83 8.27 3.51
N LYS A 284 -19.73 7.99 2.20
CA LYS A 284 -19.96 8.97 1.14
C LYS A 284 -21.33 9.62 1.26
N GLU A 285 -22.39 8.82 1.45
CA GLU A 285 -23.75 9.33 1.66
C GLU A 285 -23.91 10.04 3.01
N GLY A 286 -23.39 9.44 4.09
CA GLY A 286 -23.54 9.97 5.44
C GLY A 286 -22.81 11.28 5.69
N LEU A 287 -21.74 11.58 4.95
CA LEU A 287 -20.91 12.78 5.10
C LEU A 287 -21.12 13.82 3.97
N LYS A 288 -22.01 13.60 3.02
CA LYS A 288 -22.16 14.40 1.80
C LYS A 288 -22.50 15.89 2.03
N GLU A 289 -23.10 16.22 3.18
CA GLU A 289 -23.45 17.60 3.54
C GLU A 289 -22.28 18.34 4.23
N LEU A 290 -21.21 17.63 4.55
CA LEU A 290 -20.01 18.22 5.14
C LEU A 290 -19.04 18.68 4.05
N PRO A 291 -18.18 19.67 4.35
CA PRO A 291 -17.13 20.11 3.44
C PRO A 291 -15.96 19.11 3.39
N VAL A 292 -16.26 17.89 2.95
CA VAL A 292 -15.29 16.79 2.82
C VAL A 292 -15.53 16.03 1.53
N MET A 293 -14.47 15.37 1.02
CA MET A 293 -14.56 14.40 -0.07
C MET A 293 -14.00 13.06 0.38
N MET A 294 -14.54 11.97 -0.16
CA MET A 294 -14.01 10.63 0.05
C MET A 294 -12.84 10.35 -0.91
N ASN A 295 -12.13 9.21 -0.71
CA ASN A 295 -11.08 8.78 -1.64
C ASN A 295 -11.50 9.03 -3.09
N PRO A 296 -10.74 9.82 -3.86
CA PRO A 296 -11.03 10.06 -5.26
C PRO A 296 -10.59 8.86 -6.12
N PHE A 297 -11.30 8.64 -7.22
CA PHE A 297 -10.90 7.71 -8.27
C PHE A 297 -11.69 7.99 -9.56
N ASP A 298 -11.18 7.59 -10.70
CA ASP A 298 -11.89 7.68 -11.98
C ASP A 298 -12.96 6.58 -12.05
N GLU A 299 -14.21 6.91 -11.73
CA GLU A 299 -15.36 5.97 -11.71
C GLU A 299 -15.61 5.26 -13.06
N LYS A 300 -15.01 5.73 -14.16
CA LYS A 300 -15.16 5.11 -15.49
C LYS A 300 -14.07 4.09 -15.79
N LYS A 301 -12.93 4.18 -15.11
CA LYS A 301 -11.74 3.39 -15.40
C LYS A 301 -11.33 2.48 -14.25
N ALA A 302 -11.51 2.92 -13.02
CA ALA A 302 -11.09 2.20 -11.84
C ALA A 302 -12.25 1.45 -11.19
N GLU A 303 -11.99 0.21 -10.80
CA GLU A 303 -12.82 -0.57 -9.87
C GLU A 303 -12.01 -0.83 -8.61
N PRO A 304 -12.12 0.02 -7.57
CA PRO A 304 -11.38 -0.15 -6.32
C PRO A 304 -11.79 -1.41 -5.56
N ASN A 305 -10.89 -1.90 -4.71
CA ASN A 305 -11.25 -2.89 -3.69
C ASN A 305 -11.72 -2.23 -2.37
N TYR A 306 -11.65 -0.90 -2.28
CA TYR A 306 -12.11 -0.09 -1.15
C TYR A 306 -11.46 -0.48 0.19
N TRP A 307 -10.22 -0.94 0.19
CA TRP A 307 -9.56 -1.46 1.40
C TRP A 307 -9.71 -0.52 2.60
N LEU A 308 -9.40 0.78 2.44
CA LEU A 308 -9.65 1.79 3.48
C LEU A 308 -10.44 2.97 2.92
N SER A 309 -11.56 3.29 3.57
CA SER A 309 -12.29 4.52 3.35
C SER A 309 -11.54 5.68 3.99
N SER A 310 -11.30 6.74 3.24
CA SER A 310 -10.62 7.94 3.73
C SER A 310 -11.37 9.18 3.29
N LEU A 311 -11.29 10.25 4.08
CA LEU A 311 -11.83 11.55 3.73
C LEU A 311 -10.74 12.61 3.66
N LEU A 312 -10.99 13.64 2.87
CA LEU A 312 -10.18 14.86 2.78
C LEU A 312 -11.06 16.05 3.13
N ILE A 313 -10.69 16.85 4.12
CA ILE A 313 -11.41 18.05 4.52
C ILE A 313 -11.15 19.17 3.51
N ASP A 314 -12.16 19.95 3.12
CA ASP A 314 -11.96 21.15 2.30
C ASP A 314 -11.01 22.13 3.00
N GLU A 315 -10.12 22.76 2.25
CA GLU A 315 -9.10 23.66 2.79
C GLU A 315 -9.72 24.80 3.62
N ASN A 316 -10.86 25.34 3.18
CA ASN A 316 -11.55 26.44 3.86
C ASN A 316 -12.28 25.98 5.14
N ALA A 317 -12.52 24.70 5.28
CA ALA A 317 -13.17 24.08 6.45
C ALA A 317 -12.17 23.52 7.46
N MET A 318 -10.87 23.71 7.23
CA MET A 318 -9.84 23.33 8.20
C MET A 318 -9.77 24.30 9.36
N CYS A 319 -9.87 23.81 10.60
CA CYS A 319 -9.42 24.55 11.77
C CYS A 319 -7.88 24.51 11.87
N LYS A 320 -7.31 25.38 12.71
CA LYS A 320 -5.86 25.45 12.87
C LYS A 320 -5.31 24.18 13.50
N GLN A 321 -4.48 23.46 12.76
CA GLN A 321 -3.74 22.27 13.20
C GLN A 321 -2.25 22.48 13.04
N VAL A 322 -1.46 22.00 14.02
CA VAL A 322 0.01 21.97 13.97
C VAL A 322 0.47 20.55 14.29
N ARG A 323 1.27 20.00 13.41
CA ARG A 323 1.88 18.67 13.59
C ARG A 323 3.40 18.83 13.76
N SER A 324 3.92 18.25 14.83
CA SER A 324 5.37 18.05 15.03
C SER A 324 5.77 16.66 14.48
N GLU A 325 6.95 16.19 14.82
CA GLU A 325 7.40 14.84 14.45
C GLU A 325 6.59 13.73 15.15
N THR A 326 6.11 14.01 16.35
CA THR A 326 5.50 13.01 17.25
C THR A 326 4.14 13.41 17.78
N GLU A 327 3.77 14.68 17.68
CA GLU A 327 2.57 15.24 18.30
C GLU A 327 1.76 16.05 17.29
N ALA A 328 0.45 16.11 17.48
CA ALA A 328 -0.45 16.97 16.75
C ALA A 328 -1.30 17.76 17.75
N LEU A 329 -1.44 19.07 17.52
CA LEU A 329 -2.25 19.98 18.30
C LEU A 329 -3.21 20.72 17.37
N TYR A 330 -4.37 21.11 17.89
CA TYR A 330 -5.33 21.92 17.13
C TYR A 330 -6.05 22.91 18.02
N ILE A 331 -6.66 23.91 17.39
CA ILE A 331 -7.55 24.88 18.00
C ILE A 331 -8.92 24.68 17.38
N ALA A 332 -9.88 24.19 18.15
CA ALA A 332 -11.25 24.00 17.70
C ALA A 332 -11.88 25.33 17.26
N GLU A 333 -12.61 25.31 16.14
CA GLU A 333 -13.30 26.46 15.54
C GLU A 333 -14.69 26.00 15.08
N GLU A 334 -15.74 26.78 15.36
CA GLU A 334 -17.11 26.46 14.97
C GLU A 334 -17.24 26.38 13.44
N GLY A 335 -17.89 25.33 12.95
CA GLY A 335 -18.07 25.07 11.51
C GLY A 335 -16.84 24.52 10.80
N LYS A 336 -15.72 24.28 11.52
CA LYS A 336 -14.47 23.74 10.96
C LYS A 336 -13.94 22.61 11.81
N SER A 337 -13.14 21.75 11.17
CA SER A 337 -12.47 20.66 11.87
C SER A 337 -11.08 20.37 11.28
N CYS A 338 -10.39 19.36 11.82
CA CYS A 338 -9.12 18.87 11.29
C CYS A 338 -8.98 17.36 11.57
N PRO A 339 -8.06 16.68 10.87
CA PRO A 339 -7.80 15.26 11.09
C PRO A 339 -7.55 14.88 12.56
N THR A 340 -6.82 15.71 13.31
CA THR A 340 -6.53 15.42 14.72
C THR A 340 -7.79 15.43 15.57
N GLU A 341 -8.69 16.42 15.39
CA GLU A 341 -9.95 16.49 16.09
C GLU A 341 -10.86 15.30 15.76
N ILE A 342 -11.02 14.98 14.48
CA ILE A 342 -11.85 13.82 14.06
C ILE A 342 -11.29 12.52 14.65
N LEU A 343 -9.97 12.32 14.64
CA LEU A 343 -9.35 11.12 15.20
C LEU A 343 -9.55 11.01 16.71
N GLU A 344 -9.44 12.11 17.44
CA GLU A 344 -9.75 12.15 18.88
C GLU A 344 -11.22 11.84 19.14
N ALA A 345 -12.12 12.42 18.33
CA ALA A 345 -13.55 12.22 18.45
C ALA A 345 -13.96 10.74 18.25
N ILE A 346 -13.53 10.11 17.16
CA ILE A 346 -13.84 8.69 16.92
C ILE A 346 -13.14 7.75 17.92
N SER A 347 -11.93 8.12 18.37
CA SER A 347 -11.21 7.36 19.41
C SER A 347 -11.94 7.38 20.75
N SER A 348 -12.63 8.49 21.07
CA SER A 348 -13.39 8.65 22.31
C SER A 348 -14.52 7.63 22.44
N ILE A 349 -15.08 7.15 21.33
CA ILE A 349 -16.12 6.11 21.26
C ILE A 349 -15.56 4.71 20.98
N ASN A 350 -14.24 4.48 21.16
CA ASN A 350 -13.56 3.21 20.94
C ASN A 350 -13.54 2.76 19.47
N ALA A 351 -13.42 3.70 18.51
CA ALA A 351 -13.23 3.42 17.11
C ALA A 351 -11.83 3.87 16.65
N GLU A 352 -11.21 3.14 15.72
CA GLU A 352 -9.85 3.39 15.24
C GLU A 352 -9.85 4.07 13.87
N GLY A 353 -9.42 5.33 13.82
CA GLY A 353 -8.97 5.99 12.61
C GLY A 353 -7.46 6.17 12.58
N ARG A 354 -6.93 6.63 11.46
CA ARG A 354 -5.51 7.01 11.29
C ARG A 354 -5.41 8.28 10.45
N PRO A 355 -4.36 9.10 10.65
CA PRO A 355 -4.04 10.09 9.63
C PRO A 355 -3.82 9.39 8.28
N ILE A 356 -4.10 10.07 7.18
CA ILE A 356 -3.55 9.63 5.89
C ILE A 356 -2.02 9.54 6.03
N TRP A 357 -1.40 8.64 5.33
CA TRP A 357 0.03 8.39 5.49
C TRP A 357 0.86 9.63 5.19
N LYS A 358 1.83 9.88 6.07
CA LYS A 358 2.81 10.93 5.89
C LYS A 358 3.66 10.62 4.67
N PRO A 359 3.73 11.52 3.67
CA PRO A 359 4.53 11.34 2.47
C PRO A 359 5.98 10.97 2.77
N MET A 360 6.58 10.17 1.90
CA MET A 360 7.92 9.62 2.13
C MET A 360 8.99 10.69 2.14
N HIS A 361 8.91 11.70 1.26
CA HIS A 361 9.85 12.83 1.28
C HIS A 361 9.83 13.61 2.60
N MET A 362 8.73 13.54 3.36
CA MET A 362 8.61 14.16 4.69
C MET A 362 9.11 13.26 5.83
N GLN A 363 9.40 11.99 5.59
CA GLN A 363 9.91 11.09 6.63
C GLN A 363 11.33 11.50 7.05
N PRO A 364 11.66 11.46 8.36
CA PRO A 364 12.98 11.89 8.85
C PRO A 364 14.16 11.26 8.10
N MET A 365 14.05 9.98 7.77
CA MET A 365 15.10 9.23 7.07
C MET A 365 15.28 9.64 5.60
N TYR A 366 14.26 10.27 4.98
CA TYR A 366 14.25 10.60 3.55
C TYR A 366 14.27 12.10 3.26
N ARG A 367 14.33 12.96 4.26
CA ARG A 367 14.31 14.44 4.09
C ARG A 367 15.35 14.99 3.15
N MET A 368 16.46 14.30 2.97
CA MET A 368 17.56 14.75 2.12
C MET A 368 17.49 14.14 0.70
N HIS A 369 16.50 13.29 0.42
CA HIS A 369 16.30 12.72 -0.90
C HIS A 369 15.62 13.71 -1.86
N GLU A 370 15.82 13.52 -3.14
CA GLU A 370 15.18 14.31 -4.19
C GLU A 370 13.66 14.08 -4.19
N PHE A 371 12.92 15.15 -4.46
CA PHE A 371 11.46 15.14 -4.60
C PHE A 371 11.06 15.96 -5.82
N VAL A 372 10.22 15.42 -6.68
CA VAL A 372 9.82 16.02 -7.96
C VAL A 372 8.32 16.19 -8.00
N THR A 373 7.89 17.42 -8.29
CA THR A 373 6.49 17.81 -8.52
C THR A 373 6.28 18.12 -10.01
N VAL A 374 5.05 18.44 -10.41
CA VAL A 374 4.74 18.92 -11.77
C VAL A 374 5.56 20.15 -12.17
N SER A 375 6.00 20.95 -11.22
CA SER A 375 6.83 22.15 -11.44
C SER A 375 8.34 21.85 -11.46
N GLY A 376 8.76 20.61 -11.25
CA GLY A 376 10.15 20.20 -11.12
C GLY A 376 10.54 19.90 -9.67
N SER A 377 11.76 20.27 -9.23
CA SER A 377 12.20 19.99 -7.87
C SER A 377 11.26 20.65 -6.84
N GLY A 378 10.60 19.84 -6.04
CA GLY A 378 9.70 20.26 -4.96
C GLY A 378 10.43 20.57 -3.65
N ARG A 379 11.74 20.32 -3.60
CA ARG A 379 12.50 20.38 -2.36
C ARG A 379 13.18 21.72 -2.16
N ALA A 380 12.97 22.30 -0.97
CA ALA A 380 13.81 23.40 -0.50
C ALA A 380 15.23 22.88 -0.19
N LYS A 381 16.25 23.70 -0.47
CA LYS A 381 17.65 23.42 -0.12
C LYS A 381 17.93 23.43 1.38
N THR A 382 16.90 23.54 2.20
CA THR A 382 16.98 23.57 3.68
C THR A 382 16.24 22.36 4.26
N ASN A 383 16.50 22.02 5.54
CA ASN A 383 15.79 20.97 6.27
C ASN A 383 14.31 21.31 6.55
N ALA A 384 13.82 22.46 6.12
CA ALA A 384 12.42 22.80 6.24
C ALA A 384 11.58 21.91 5.30
N TYR A 385 10.48 21.42 5.80
CA TYR A 385 9.42 20.93 4.96
C TYR A 385 9.06 22.05 3.99
N ILE A 386 9.17 21.79 2.71
CA ILE A 386 8.59 22.53 1.61
C ILE A 386 8.69 24.06 1.74
N ALA A 387 9.48 24.65 0.89
CA ALA A 387 9.43 26.09 0.68
C ALA A 387 8.18 26.44 -0.12
N GLY A 388 7.28 27.17 0.47
CA GLY A 388 5.93 27.52 0.08
C GLY A 388 5.61 28.07 -1.31
N GLU A 389 6.46 27.86 -2.31
CA GLU A 389 6.20 28.26 -3.72
C GLU A 389 5.82 27.09 -4.61
N VAL A 390 6.09 25.84 -4.20
CA VAL A 390 5.79 24.65 -4.98
C VAL A 390 4.63 23.92 -4.33
N LYS A 391 3.58 23.65 -5.11
CA LYS A 391 2.44 22.88 -4.65
C LYS A 391 2.88 21.43 -4.45
N ASP A 392 2.79 20.96 -3.22
CA ASP A 392 3.07 19.60 -2.78
C ASP A 392 1.73 18.96 -2.42
N VAL A 393 1.23 18.12 -3.34
CA VAL A 393 -0.08 17.49 -3.21
C VAL A 393 -0.07 16.46 -2.08
N GLY A 394 0.98 15.65 -1.98
CA GLY A 394 1.10 14.65 -0.93
C GLY A 394 1.05 15.26 0.47
N ALA A 395 1.79 16.36 0.70
CA ALA A 395 1.77 17.06 1.99
C ALA A 395 0.40 17.68 2.29
N ASP A 396 -0.28 18.25 1.29
CA ASP A 396 -1.64 18.80 1.46
C ASP A 396 -2.65 17.70 1.82
N VAL A 397 -2.65 16.59 1.10
CA VAL A 397 -3.52 15.44 1.39
C VAL A 397 -3.24 14.89 2.79
N PHE A 398 -1.98 14.76 3.19
CA PHE A 398 -1.61 14.36 4.56
C PHE A 398 -2.12 15.35 5.61
N GLN A 399 -2.04 16.65 5.34
CA GLN A 399 -2.46 17.69 6.28
C GLN A 399 -3.95 17.66 6.56
N ARG A 400 -4.78 17.31 5.55
CA ARG A 400 -6.24 17.42 5.59
C ARG A 400 -6.97 16.08 5.65
N GLY A 401 -6.26 14.96 5.52
CA GLY A 401 -6.86 13.65 5.30
C GLY A 401 -6.91 12.75 6.53
N VAL A 402 -7.93 11.89 6.57
CA VAL A 402 -8.20 10.91 7.64
C VAL A 402 -8.63 9.58 7.03
N CYS A 403 -8.01 8.48 7.47
CA CYS A 403 -8.52 7.12 7.23
C CYS A 403 -9.55 6.76 8.30
N LEU A 404 -10.72 6.35 7.86
CA LEU A 404 -11.88 6.01 8.69
C LEU A 404 -11.94 4.51 9.01
N PRO A 405 -12.59 4.11 10.12
CA PRO A 405 -12.84 2.70 10.40
C PRO A 405 -13.48 2.01 9.21
N SER A 406 -12.85 0.96 8.72
CA SER A 406 -13.23 0.25 7.48
C SER A 406 -13.26 -1.26 7.68
N ASP A 407 -13.44 -1.73 8.92
CA ASP A 407 -13.44 -3.16 9.26
C ASP A 407 -14.69 -3.86 8.71
N ASN A 408 -14.52 -5.01 8.07
CA ASN A 408 -15.64 -5.80 7.52
C ASN A 408 -16.63 -6.26 8.59
N LYS A 409 -16.22 -6.29 9.87
CA LYS A 409 -17.06 -6.70 11.00
C LYS A 409 -17.81 -5.52 11.64
N MET A 410 -17.57 -4.29 11.18
CA MET A 410 -18.28 -3.11 11.64
C MET A 410 -19.77 -3.21 11.29
N THR A 411 -20.64 -3.01 12.28
CA THR A 411 -22.09 -3.00 12.02
C THR A 411 -22.54 -1.66 11.42
N VAL A 412 -23.73 -1.67 10.83
CA VAL A 412 -24.36 -0.46 10.29
C VAL A 412 -24.56 0.59 11.40
N GLU A 413 -25.01 0.18 12.58
CA GLU A 413 -25.25 1.06 13.73
C GLU A 413 -23.94 1.67 14.26
N GLN A 414 -22.85 0.89 14.24
CA GLN A 414 -21.54 1.41 14.62
C GLN A 414 -21.07 2.46 13.63
N GLN A 415 -21.23 2.20 12.32
CA GLN A 415 -20.83 3.13 11.28
C GLN A 415 -21.68 4.42 11.33
N ASP A 416 -22.99 4.33 11.55
CA ASP A 416 -23.86 5.50 11.68
C ASP A 416 -23.45 6.39 12.86
N ARG A 417 -23.13 5.78 14.01
CA ARG A 417 -22.62 6.53 15.15
C ARG A 417 -21.29 7.22 14.85
N ILE A 418 -20.39 6.56 14.13
CA ILE A 418 -19.11 7.17 13.69
C ILE A 418 -19.39 8.37 12.78
N ILE A 419 -20.34 8.25 11.84
CA ILE A 419 -20.77 9.34 10.95
C ILE A 419 -21.31 10.52 11.79
N GLU A 420 -22.18 10.27 12.76
CA GLU A 420 -22.71 11.31 13.65
C GLU A 420 -21.62 12.02 14.44
N VAL A 421 -20.64 11.26 14.98
CA VAL A 421 -19.49 11.82 15.69
C VAL A 421 -18.66 12.73 14.78
N ILE A 422 -18.41 12.30 13.53
CA ILE A 422 -17.68 13.13 12.54
C ILE A 422 -18.47 14.39 12.20
N ARG A 423 -19.80 14.30 12.00
CA ARG A 423 -20.67 15.46 11.76
C ARG A 423 -20.55 16.46 12.91
N GLY A 424 -20.60 15.99 14.15
CA GLY A 424 -20.43 16.83 15.33
C GLY A 424 -19.08 17.58 15.39
N CYS A 425 -18.06 17.17 14.66
CA CYS A 425 -16.79 17.89 14.57
C CYS A 425 -16.90 19.18 13.72
N PHE A 426 -17.93 19.34 12.91
CA PHE A 426 -18.15 20.52 12.05
C PHE A 426 -19.31 21.41 12.52
N GLU A 427 -19.96 21.10 13.63
CA GLU A 427 -20.96 21.94 14.23
C GLU A 427 -20.31 22.90 15.25
#